data_385dab9eab75871b198197657b043b7b
#
_entry.id   385dab9eab75871b198197657b043b7b
#
_cell.length_a   1.000
_cell.length_b   1.000
_cell.length_c   1.000
_cell.angle_alpha   90.00
_cell.angle_beta   90.00
_cell.angle_gamma   90.00
#
_symmetry.space_group_name_H-M   'P 1'
#
loop_
_entity.id
_entity.type
_entity.pdbx_description
1 polymer ?
#
loop_
_entity_poly.entity_id
_entity_poly.type
_entity_poly.pdbx_seq_one_letter_code
_entity_poly.pdbx_strand_id
1 'polypeptide(L)'
;MSNRSLSIGVHQLVPVLEEEDAIGNYALNLRDSLRAEGFDSQIFVYETRTGEKAETLPFREHRRFSSHKNILIFHTAIGSPLADYFIGCPDRKLLIHHNITPARFFAPWDREVAYLAHKARLQLAEMANTVSASLADSPFNALELVELGYPEPEVIPLIFNWERLNGPDKPEITERYRDGKTNLLFVGRVAPNKKQEDLLRIFSCYQKQFNPASRLILVGEDNRFPSYRRALNKMVHDLNLEEVIFTGKVSLEDLRSYYRVSSLFLCMSEHEGLGVPLVESLFYRLPVVAYDAGAVGSTLGEAGILVTEKDPLRISGLINRIMTDNSLYETIIKSQDRRLEYFKSFPYQERWNEVIGQLRTHYIK
;
A
#
# COMPACT_ATOMS: atom_id res chain seq x y z
N MET A 1 -20.12 15.46 40.14
CA MET A 1 -20.58 15.22 38.76
C MET A 1 -19.61 15.95 37.87
N SER A 2 -18.60 15.24 37.32
CA SER A 2 -17.59 15.84 36.46
C SER A 2 -18.23 16.19 35.12
N ASN A 3 -18.13 17.46 34.72
CA ASN A 3 -18.39 17.93 33.36
C ASN A 3 -17.46 17.16 32.40
N ARG A 4 -17.88 16.00 31.92
CA ARG A 4 -17.35 15.48 30.67
C ARG A 4 -17.85 16.43 29.59
N SER A 5 -17.01 17.40 29.18
CA SER A 5 -17.18 18.02 27.88
C SER A 5 -17.31 16.85 26.89
N LEU A 6 -18.45 16.77 26.21
CA LEU A 6 -18.69 15.76 25.21
C LEU A 6 -17.56 15.91 24.15
N SER A 7 -16.52 15.08 24.27
CA SER A 7 -15.47 15.01 23.24
C SER A 7 -16.14 14.63 21.93
N ILE A 8 -15.79 15.33 20.86
CA ILE A 8 -16.31 15.01 19.53
C ILE A 8 -15.78 13.62 19.16
N GLY A 9 -16.69 12.75 18.72
CA GLY A 9 -16.31 11.44 18.19
C GLY A 9 -15.71 11.58 16.79
N VAL A 10 -14.55 10.93 16.57
CA VAL A 10 -13.93 10.77 15.25
C VAL A 10 -13.75 9.27 15.03
N HIS A 11 -14.71 8.68 14.37
CA HIS A 11 -14.80 7.23 14.21
C HIS A 11 -14.44 6.78 12.81
N GLN A 12 -14.05 5.52 12.67
CA GLN A 12 -13.60 4.96 11.40
C GLN A 12 -14.47 3.76 11.00
N LEU A 13 -14.84 3.70 9.72
CA LEU A 13 -15.43 2.52 9.07
C LEU A 13 -14.38 1.87 8.18
N VAL A 14 -14.06 0.62 8.46
CA VAL A 14 -13.08 -0.17 7.70
C VAL A 14 -13.76 -1.42 7.16
N PRO A 15 -13.82 -1.64 5.82
CA PRO A 15 -14.49 -2.80 5.25
C PRO A 15 -13.95 -4.13 5.76
N VAL A 16 -12.63 -4.29 5.74
CA VAL A 16 -11.91 -5.45 6.25
C VAL A 16 -10.70 -4.95 7.02
N LEU A 17 -10.58 -5.35 8.28
CA LEU A 17 -9.38 -5.06 9.06
C LEU A 17 -8.48 -6.29 9.11
N GLU A 18 -7.24 -6.11 8.68
CA GLU A 18 -6.18 -7.10 8.74
C GLU A 18 -4.91 -6.43 9.28
N GLU A 19 -4.34 -6.93 10.39
CA GLU A 19 -3.21 -6.28 11.11
C GLU A 19 -1.93 -6.15 10.29
N GLU A 20 -1.73 -7.03 9.32
CA GLU A 20 -0.54 -7.03 8.47
C GLU A 20 -0.74 -6.29 7.14
N ASP A 21 -1.95 -5.77 6.91
CA ASP A 21 -2.26 -4.96 5.74
C ASP A 21 -1.98 -3.46 6.01
N ALA A 22 -1.58 -2.76 4.95
CA ALA A 22 -1.25 -1.33 5.04
C ALA A 22 -2.41 -0.48 5.55
N ILE A 23 -3.64 -0.76 5.11
CA ILE A 23 -4.85 -0.01 5.49
C ILE A 23 -5.23 -0.32 6.94
N GLY A 24 -5.15 -1.59 7.34
CA GLY A 24 -5.40 -2.00 8.72
C GLY A 24 -4.46 -1.31 9.71
N ASN A 25 -3.15 -1.34 9.42
CA ASN A 25 -2.15 -0.64 10.21
C ASN A 25 -2.38 0.88 10.24
N TYR A 26 -2.75 1.47 9.10
CA TYR A 26 -3.06 2.90 9.03
C TYR A 26 -4.25 3.26 9.91
N ALA A 27 -5.35 2.52 9.84
CA ALA A 27 -6.54 2.77 10.65
C ALA A 27 -6.25 2.66 12.16
N LEU A 28 -5.45 1.69 12.57
CA LEU A 28 -5.02 1.52 13.97
C LEU A 28 -4.15 2.70 14.43
N ASN A 29 -3.14 3.07 13.66
CA ASN A 29 -2.26 4.21 13.97
C ASN A 29 -3.04 5.53 14.04
N LEU A 30 -3.97 5.75 13.10
CA LEU A 30 -4.83 6.93 13.09
C LEU A 30 -5.74 6.98 14.32
N ARG A 31 -6.36 5.86 14.72
CA ARG A 31 -7.15 5.78 15.95
C ARG A 31 -6.35 6.20 17.17
N ASP A 32 -5.14 5.65 17.31
CA ASP A 32 -4.29 5.87 18.46
C ASP A 32 -3.80 7.33 18.50
N SER A 33 -3.49 7.92 17.35
CA SER A 33 -3.19 9.35 17.22
C SER A 33 -4.37 10.23 17.62
N LEU A 34 -5.57 9.94 17.13
CA LEU A 34 -6.78 10.67 17.48
C LEU A 34 -7.11 10.60 18.99
N ARG A 35 -6.94 9.42 19.60
CA ARG A 35 -7.12 9.23 21.05
C ARG A 35 -6.10 10.03 21.86
N ALA A 36 -4.85 10.10 21.39
CA ALA A 36 -3.80 10.90 22.03
C ALA A 36 -4.15 12.41 22.05
N GLU A 37 -4.91 12.89 21.08
CA GLU A 37 -5.43 14.27 21.01
C GLU A 37 -6.74 14.49 21.79
N GLY A 38 -7.27 13.46 22.43
CA GLY A 38 -8.45 13.56 23.27
C GLY A 38 -9.77 13.36 22.52
N PHE A 39 -9.76 12.88 21.27
CA PHE A 39 -10.98 12.47 20.58
C PHE A 39 -11.48 11.11 21.08
N ASP A 40 -12.80 10.92 21.11
CA ASP A 40 -13.37 9.57 21.20
C ASP A 40 -13.25 8.92 19.82
N SER A 41 -12.33 7.96 19.67
CA SER A 41 -12.07 7.29 18.40
C SER A 41 -12.21 5.79 18.51
N GLN A 42 -13.09 5.22 17.65
CA GLN A 42 -13.38 3.80 17.52
C GLN A 42 -13.26 3.38 16.06
N ILE A 43 -12.87 2.11 15.84
CA ILE A 43 -12.86 1.49 14.52
C ILE A 43 -14.03 0.52 14.45
N PHE A 44 -14.90 0.71 13.47
CA PHE A 44 -16.03 -0.15 13.16
C PHE A 44 -15.76 -0.95 11.88
N VAL A 45 -15.93 -2.26 11.96
CA VAL A 45 -15.55 -3.18 10.87
C VAL A 45 -16.75 -3.95 10.35
N TYR A 46 -16.74 -4.27 9.05
CA TYR A 46 -17.68 -5.23 8.47
C TYR A 46 -17.17 -6.67 8.67
N GLU A 47 -15.87 -6.88 8.42
CA GLU A 47 -15.17 -8.14 8.61
C GLU A 47 -13.82 -7.88 9.30
N THR A 48 -13.45 -8.73 10.25
CA THR A 48 -12.10 -8.72 10.84
C THR A 48 -11.40 -10.04 10.57
N ARG A 49 -10.14 -9.96 10.18
CA ARG A 49 -9.24 -11.09 9.99
C ARG A 49 -8.04 -11.03 10.93
N THR A 50 -8.19 -10.25 11.99
CA THR A 50 -7.16 -10.08 13.03
C THR A 50 -7.42 -11.03 14.17
N GLY A 51 -6.37 -11.33 14.97
CA GLY A 51 -6.51 -11.93 16.28
C GLY A 51 -7.20 -10.98 17.28
N GLU A 52 -7.47 -11.45 18.51
CA GLU A 52 -8.25 -10.75 19.55
C GLU A 52 -7.66 -9.39 20.02
N LYS A 53 -6.49 -8.98 19.53
CA LYS A 53 -5.78 -7.77 20.01
C LYS A 53 -6.25 -6.44 19.41
N ALA A 54 -6.94 -6.44 18.28
CA ALA A 54 -7.43 -5.20 17.70
C ALA A 54 -8.75 -4.81 18.39
N GLU A 55 -8.76 -3.74 19.18
CA GLU A 55 -9.96 -3.14 19.74
C GLU A 55 -10.84 -2.57 18.63
N THR A 56 -11.70 -3.39 18.05
CA THR A 56 -12.64 -3.01 17.00
C THR A 56 -14.06 -3.40 17.38
N LEU A 57 -15.03 -2.72 16.80
CA LEU A 57 -16.44 -2.99 16.99
C LEU A 57 -17.10 -3.39 15.67
N PRO A 58 -18.12 -4.27 15.69
CA PRO A 58 -18.94 -4.50 14.51
C PRO A 58 -19.56 -3.18 14.01
N PHE A 59 -19.62 -2.96 12.69
CA PHE A 59 -20.11 -1.68 12.15
C PHE A 59 -21.52 -1.29 12.62
N ARG A 60 -22.38 -2.28 12.92
CA ARG A 60 -23.73 -2.04 13.40
C ARG A 60 -23.79 -1.34 14.76
N GLU A 61 -22.72 -1.50 15.56
CA GLU A 61 -22.59 -0.81 16.87
C GLU A 61 -22.36 0.69 16.69
N HIS A 62 -21.87 1.14 15.54
CA HIS A 62 -21.69 2.56 15.24
C HIS A 62 -22.96 3.39 15.44
N ARG A 63 -24.15 2.80 15.25
CA ARG A 63 -25.44 3.49 15.48
C ARG A 63 -25.58 4.10 16.87
N ARG A 64 -24.86 3.57 17.87
CA ARG A 64 -24.85 4.09 19.25
C ARG A 64 -23.93 5.31 19.42
N PHE A 65 -23.02 5.52 18.48
CA PHE A 65 -22.03 6.58 18.46
C PHE A 65 -22.34 7.65 17.42
N SER A 66 -23.22 7.33 16.46
CA SER A 66 -23.55 8.18 15.32
C SER A 66 -24.24 9.48 15.78
N SER A 67 -23.74 10.62 15.27
CA SER A 67 -24.24 11.96 15.58
C SER A 67 -23.76 12.96 14.54
N HIS A 68 -24.60 13.94 14.18
CA HIS A 68 -24.18 15.05 13.30
C HIS A 68 -23.08 15.96 13.91
N LYS A 69 -22.71 15.74 15.17
CA LYS A 69 -21.55 16.40 15.80
C LYS A 69 -20.25 15.62 15.57
N ASN A 70 -20.34 14.32 15.28
CA ASN A 70 -19.21 13.43 15.12
C ASN A 70 -18.73 13.41 13.66
N ILE A 71 -17.51 12.96 13.46
CA ILE A 71 -16.90 12.73 12.18
C ILE A 71 -16.82 11.22 11.96
N LEU A 72 -17.29 10.76 10.81
CA LEU A 72 -17.18 9.37 10.37
C LEU A 72 -16.25 9.28 9.16
N ILE A 73 -15.14 8.61 9.36
CA ILE A 73 -14.11 8.35 8.33
C ILE A 73 -14.43 7.02 7.67
N PHE A 74 -14.49 6.99 6.35
CA PHE A 74 -14.64 5.76 5.58
C PHE A 74 -13.38 5.46 4.76
N HIS A 75 -12.78 4.28 4.98
CA HIS A 75 -11.62 3.80 4.25
C HIS A 75 -12.05 3.04 3.00
N THR A 76 -11.77 3.57 1.81
CA THR A 76 -12.15 2.94 0.55
C THR A 76 -10.97 2.23 -0.11
N ALA A 77 -11.10 0.93 -0.32
CA ALA A 77 -10.13 0.10 -1.06
C ALA A 77 -10.80 -1.05 -1.82
N ILE A 78 -12.02 -1.44 -1.41
CA ILE A 78 -12.79 -2.54 -2.00
C ILE A 78 -14.29 -2.24 -1.86
N GLY A 79 -15.10 -2.82 -2.74
CA GLY A 79 -16.56 -2.75 -2.64
C GLY A 79 -17.08 -3.38 -1.36
N SER A 80 -17.96 -2.66 -0.64
CA SER A 80 -18.48 -3.10 0.65
C SER A 80 -19.89 -2.58 0.89
N PRO A 81 -20.74 -3.35 1.61
CA PRO A 81 -22.01 -2.85 2.11
C PRO A 81 -21.88 -1.64 3.05
N LEU A 82 -20.69 -1.37 3.56
CA LEU A 82 -20.43 -0.19 4.39
C LEU A 82 -20.57 1.12 3.62
N ALA A 83 -20.42 1.14 2.30
CA ALA A 83 -20.61 2.34 1.49
C ALA A 83 -22.05 2.87 1.61
N ASP A 84 -23.05 1.99 1.47
CA ASP A 84 -24.47 2.33 1.61
C ASP A 84 -24.78 2.81 3.03
N TYR A 85 -24.21 2.12 4.04
CA TYR A 85 -24.33 2.52 5.44
C TYR A 85 -23.72 3.90 5.69
N PHE A 86 -22.51 4.16 5.20
CA PHE A 86 -21.82 5.45 5.32
C PHE A 86 -22.62 6.59 4.69
N ILE A 87 -23.17 6.38 3.49
CA ILE A 87 -24.03 7.36 2.81
C ILE A 87 -25.23 7.75 3.70
N GLY A 88 -25.87 6.75 4.34
CA GLY A 88 -27.04 6.95 5.19
C GLY A 88 -26.77 7.50 6.60
N CYS A 89 -25.52 7.59 7.06
CA CYS A 89 -25.19 8.11 8.39
C CYS A 89 -25.39 9.63 8.48
N PRO A 90 -25.84 10.16 9.63
CA PRO A 90 -25.97 11.61 9.85
C PRO A 90 -24.64 12.30 10.20
N ASP A 91 -23.59 11.55 10.46
CA ASP A 91 -22.27 12.04 10.82
C ASP A 91 -21.67 12.90 9.71
N ARG A 92 -20.71 13.77 10.05
CA ARG A 92 -19.90 14.48 9.07
C ARG A 92 -18.97 13.48 8.40
N LYS A 93 -19.01 13.42 7.09
CA LYS A 93 -18.38 12.36 6.33
C LYS A 93 -17.01 12.78 5.80
N LEU A 94 -15.99 12.01 6.16
CA LEU A 94 -14.64 12.08 5.61
C LEU A 94 -14.34 10.77 4.90
N LEU A 95 -13.92 10.86 3.63
CA LEU A 95 -13.51 9.69 2.87
C LEU A 95 -11.99 9.66 2.75
N ILE A 96 -11.38 8.49 2.97
CA ILE A 96 -9.98 8.23 2.68
C ILE A 96 -9.90 7.22 1.54
N HIS A 97 -9.28 7.61 0.45
CA HIS A 97 -9.15 6.77 -0.74
C HIS A 97 -7.77 6.10 -0.79
N HIS A 98 -7.76 4.77 -0.54
CA HIS A 98 -6.56 3.94 -0.55
C HIS A 98 -6.27 3.27 -1.89
N ASN A 99 -6.97 3.66 -2.93
CA ASN A 99 -6.94 3.09 -4.26
C ASN A 99 -7.86 1.86 -4.46
N ILE A 100 -8.51 1.83 -5.62
CA ILE A 100 -9.30 0.70 -6.10
C ILE A 100 -8.75 0.24 -7.45
N THR A 101 -8.07 -0.91 -7.45
CA THR A 101 -7.52 -1.49 -8.68
C THR A 101 -8.62 -1.72 -9.72
N PRO A 102 -8.47 -1.22 -10.97
CA PRO A 102 -9.47 -1.40 -12.02
C PRO A 102 -9.79 -2.86 -12.33
N ALA A 103 -11.07 -3.15 -12.53
CA ALA A 103 -11.59 -4.50 -12.79
C ALA A 103 -10.91 -5.22 -13.97
N ARG A 104 -10.43 -4.46 -14.98
CA ARG A 104 -9.74 -5.01 -16.16
C ARG A 104 -8.53 -5.88 -15.85
N PHE A 105 -7.84 -5.61 -14.73
CA PHE A 105 -6.71 -6.42 -14.30
C PHE A 105 -7.14 -7.82 -13.83
N PHE A 106 -8.32 -7.90 -13.21
CA PHE A 106 -8.80 -9.14 -12.62
C PHE A 106 -9.70 -9.96 -13.54
N ALA A 107 -10.38 -9.33 -14.48
CA ALA A 107 -11.38 -9.97 -15.33
C ALA A 107 -10.89 -11.25 -16.06
N PRO A 108 -9.64 -11.34 -16.54
CA PRO A 108 -9.13 -12.57 -17.16
C PRO A 108 -8.88 -13.72 -16.16
N TRP A 109 -8.80 -13.43 -14.87
CA TRP A 109 -8.31 -14.35 -13.85
C TRP A 109 -9.36 -14.73 -12.79
N ASP A 110 -10.22 -13.76 -12.41
CA ASP A 110 -11.23 -13.92 -11.38
C ASP A 110 -12.37 -12.91 -11.62
N ARG A 111 -13.51 -13.43 -12.10
CA ARG A 111 -14.70 -12.62 -12.43
C ARG A 111 -15.36 -12.01 -11.21
N GLU A 112 -15.31 -12.69 -10.08
CA GLU A 112 -15.91 -12.20 -8.82
C GLU A 112 -15.12 -11.00 -8.29
N VAL A 113 -13.79 -11.12 -8.24
CA VAL A 113 -12.92 -9.99 -7.84
C VAL A 113 -13.04 -8.82 -8.81
N ALA A 114 -13.15 -9.09 -10.12
CA ALA A 114 -13.38 -8.03 -11.11
C ALA A 114 -14.73 -7.32 -10.89
N TYR A 115 -15.79 -8.06 -10.60
CA TYR A 115 -17.09 -7.49 -10.25
C TYR A 115 -17.04 -6.64 -8.98
N LEU A 116 -16.39 -7.12 -7.93
CA LEU A 116 -16.24 -6.38 -6.67
C LEU A 116 -15.43 -5.09 -6.86
N ALA A 117 -14.35 -5.15 -7.66
CA ALA A 117 -13.56 -3.96 -7.99
C ALA A 117 -14.37 -2.93 -8.82
N HIS A 118 -15.18 -3.40 -9.76
CA HIS A 118 -16.08 -2.53 -10.51
C HIS A 118 -17.14 -1.88 -9.60
N LYS A 119 -17.79 -2.69 -8.75
CA LYS A 119 -18.76 -2.21 -7.76
C LYS A 119 -18.15 -1.16 -6.83
N ALA A 120 -16.93 -1.40 -6.36
CA ALA A 120 -16.22 -0.44 -5.51
C ALA A 120 -16.07 0.94 -6.16
N ARG A 121 -15.76 0.98 -7.45
CA ARG A 121 -15.61 2.25 -8.20
C ARG A 121 -16.95 2.96 -8.40
N LEU A 122 -18.05 2.21 -8.61
CA LEU A 122 -19.39 2.78 -8.64
C LEU A 122 -19.77 3.38 -7.29
N GLN A 123 -19.53 2.66 -6.19
CA GLN A 123 -19.77 3.17 -4.84
C GLN A 123 -18.92 4.41 -4.54
N LEU A 124 -17.66 4.44 -5.00
CA LEU A 124 -16.81 5.62 -4.87
C LEU A 124 -17.46 6.82 -5.57
N ALA A 125 -17.96 6.66 -6.79
CA ALA A 125 -18.63 7.75 -7.52
C ALA A 125 -19.92 8.22 -6.81
N GLU A 126 -20.72 7.31 -6.27
CA GLU A 126 -21.95 7.63 -5.54
C GLU A 126 -21.70 8.44 -4.25
N MET A 127 -20.58 8.20 -3.57
CA MET A 127 -20.23 8.91 -2.36
C MET A 127 -19.77 10.36 -2.58
N ALA A 128 -19.39 10.76 -3.81
CA ALA A 128 -18.80 12.07 -4.09
C ALA A 128 -19.65 13.25 -3.57
N ASN A 129 -20.98 13.18 -3.72
CA ASN A 129 -21.89 14.23 -3.29
C ASN A 129 -22.32 14.14 -1.82
N THR A 130 -21.80 13.17 -1.07
CA THR A 130 -22.21 12.91 0.32
C THR A 130 -21.14 13.26 1.35
N VAL A 131 -19.89 13.41 0.92
CA VAL A 131 -18.76 13.67 1.82
C VAL A 131 -18.53 15.16 2.01
N SER A 132 -18.08 15.52 3.21
CA SER A 132 -17.71 16.91 3.54
C SER A 132 -16.25 17.21 3.22
N ALA A 133 -15.40 16.18 3.21
CA ALA A 133 -13.99 16.25 2.81
C ALA A 133 -13.52 14.89 2.32
N SER A 134 -12.41 14.89 1.58
CA SER A 134 -11.79 13.67 1.07
C SER A 134 -10.27 13.73 1.19
N LEU A 135 -9.66 12.58 1.49
CA LEU A 135 -8.22 12.38 1.56
C LEU A 135 -7.80 11.30 0.58
N ALA A 136 -6.55 11.37 0.16
CA ALA A 136 -5.94 10.38 -0.70
C ALA A 136 -4.49 10.10 -0.26
N ASP A 137 -4.03 8.86 -0.39
CA ASP A 137 -2.67 8.45 -0.01
C ASP A 137 -1.59 9.01 -0.95
N SER A 138 -1.99 9.45 -2.14
CA SER A 138 -1.09 9.94 -3.18
C SER A 138 -1.78 10.95 -4.12
N PRO A 139 -1.00 11.77 -4.86
CA PRO A 139 -1.55 12.64 -5.90
C PRO A 139 -2.32 11.87 -6.98
N PHE A 140 -1.90 10.64 -7.30
CA PHE A 140 -2.61 9.77 -8.25
C PHE A 140 -4.02 9.44 -7.77
N ASN A 141 -4.17 9.04 -6.51
CA ASN A 141 -5.47 8.77 -5.90
C ASN A 141 -6.32 10.04 -5.75
N ALA A 142 -5.68 11.18 -5.45
CA ALA A 142 -6.38 12.45 -5.38
C ALA A 142 -6.98 12.86 -6.72
N LEU A 143 -6.23 12.69 -7.80
CA LEU A 143 -6.71 12.98 -9.16
C LEU A 143 -7.96 12.16 -9.52
N GLU A 144 -7.99 10.87 -9.15
CA GLU A 144 -9.16 10.02 -9.34
C GLU A 144 -10.40 10.57 -8.61
N LEU A 145 -10.24 11.07 -7.39
CA LEU A 145 -11.34 11.69 -6.64
C LEU A 145 -11.81 12.99 -7.30
N VAL A 146 -10.89 13.83 -7.79
CA VAL A 146 -11.23 15.05 -8.53
C VAL A 146 -12.04 14.74 -9.79
N GLU A 147 -11.63 13.74 -10.56
CA GLU A 147 -12.35 13.28 -11.75
C GLU A 147 -13.77 12.77 -11.45
N LEU A 148 -13.99 12.24 -10.25
CA LEU A 148 -15.30 11.80 -9.77
C LEU A 148 -16.14 12.93 -9.13
N GLY A 149 -15.64 14.18 -9.10
CA GLY A 149 -16.35 15.34 -8.60
C GLY A 149 -16.30 15.52 -7.07
N TYR A 150 -15.36 14.89 -6.39
CA TYR A 150 -15.14 15.14 -4.96
C TYR A 150 -14.64 16.57 -4.71
N PRO A 151 -14.91 17.17 -3.52
CA PRO A 151 -14.19 18.36 -3.07
C PRO A 151 -12.67 18.13 -3.16
N GLU A 152 -11.89 19.19 -3.39
CA GLU A 152 -10.44 19.09 -3.56
C GLU A 152 -9.82 18.18 -2.49
N PRO A 153 -9.26 17.01 -2.87
CA PRO A 153 -8.78 16.05 -1.91
C PRO A 153 -7.46 16.50 -1.29
N GLU A 154 -7.35 16.36 0.01
CA GLU A 154 -6.07 16.51 0.69
C GLU A 154 -5.19 15.27 0.47
N VAL A 155 -3.92 15.47 0.15
CA VAL A 155 -2.97 14.36 -0.01
C VAL A 155 -2.20 14.15 1.29
N ILE A 156 -2.52 13.08 1.99
CA ILE A 156 -1.82 12.66 3.20
C ILE A 156 -1.34 11.21 3.00
N PRO A 157 -0.03 10.97 2.84
CA PRO A 157 0.49 9.61 2.68
C PRO A 157 0.17 8.72 3.88
N LEU A 158 0.26 7.41 3.70
CA LEU A 158 0.12 6.46 4.81
C LEU A 158 1.15 6.73 5.91
N ILE A 159 0.73 6.60 7.17
CA ILE A 159 1.61 6.71 8.32
C ILE A 159 2.49 5.47 8.42
N PHE A 160 3.80 5.64 8.28
CA PHE A 160 4.77 4.56 8.41
C PHE A 160 5.23 4.39 9.86
N ASN A 161 5.18 3.18 10.36
CA ASN A 161 5.80 2.82 11.64
C ASN A 161 7.26 2.38 11.39
N TRP A 162 8.19 3.32 11.47
CA TRP A 162 9.61 3.10 11.20
C TRP A 162 10.27 2.14 12.21
N GLU A 163 9.83 2.14 13.46
CA GLU A 163 10.33 1.23 14.49
C GLU A 163 9.99 -0.22 14.13
N ARG A 164 8.79 -0.44 13.58
CA ARG A 164 8.38 -1.74 13.09
C ARG A 164 9.32 -2.29 12.01
N LEU A 165 9.88 -1.44 11.15
CA LEU A 165 10.84 -1.84 10.12
C LEU A 165 12.25 -2.07 10.66
N ASN A 166 12.58 -1.55 11.83
CA ASN A 166 13.92 -1.63 12.42
C ASN A 166 14.15 -2.81 13.37
N GLY A 167 13.23 -3.77 13.43
CA GLY A 167 13.35 -4.96 14.29
C GLY A 167 14.43 -5.95 13.86
N PRO A 168 14.60 -7.07 14.60
CA PRO A 168 15.60 -8.09 14.31
C PRO A 168 15.34 -8.84 12.99
N ASP A 169 16.40 -9.46 12.49
CA ASP A 169 16.35 -10.40 11.36
C ASP A 169 16.03 -11.80 11.85
N LYS A 170 15.55 -12.62 10.93
CA LYS A 170 15.46 -14.07 11.12
C LYS A 170 16.74 -14.73 10.61
N PRO A 171 17.56 -15.31 11.52
CA PRO A 171 18.87 -15.84 11.15
C PRO A 171 18.82 -16.85 9.99
N GLU A 172 17.82 -17.74 9.98
CA GLU A 172 17.69 -18.79 8.96
C GLU A 172 17.52 -18.21 7.54
N ILE A 173 16.82 -17.09 7.40
CA ILE A 173 16.68 -16.40 6.11
C ILE A 173 17.98 -15.71 5.75
N THR A 174 18.58 -15.02 6.72
CA THR A 174 19.79 -14.26 6.52
C THR A 174 20.96 -15.16 6.11
N GLU A 175 21.16 -16.28 6.80
CA GLU A 175 22.19 -17.27 6.48
C GLU A 175 21.96 -17.92 5.11
N ARG A 176 20.72 -18.28 4.81
CA ARG A 176 20.35 -18.95 3.55
C ARG A 176 20.59 -18.07 2.32
N TYR A 177 20.33 -16.76 2.42
CA TYR A 177 20.30 -15.87 1.25
C TYR A 177 21.50 -14.92 1.16
N ARG A 178 22.44 -14.94 2.11
CA ARG A 178 23.77 -14.29 2.03
C ARG A 178 24.83 -15.22 1.45
N ASP A 179 24.47 -15.97 0.44
CA ASP A 179 25.31 -16.99 -0.22
C ASP A 179 26.15 -16.43 -1.40
N GLY A 180 26.22 -15.11 -1.53
CA GLY A 180 26.96 -14.42 -2.59
C GLY A 180 26.18 -14.20 -3.89
N LYS A 181 24.96 -14.71 -4.00
CA LYS A 181 24.09 -14.43 -5.16
C LYS A 181 23.49 -13.04 -5.08
N THR A 182 23.25 -12.44 -6.25
CA THR A 182 22.46 -11.20 -6.35
C THR A 182 20.99 -11.50 -6.17
N ASN A 183 20.38 -11.00 -5.10
CA ASN A 183 18.96 -11.17 -4.80
C ASN A 183 18.14 -9.98 -5.32
N LEU A 184 17.33 -10.19 -6.36
CA LEU A 184 16.32 -9.23 -6.82
C LEU A 184 15.04 -9.45 -6.02
N LEU A 185 14.48 -8.41 -5.42
CA LEU A 185 13.33 -8.48 -4.54
C LEU A 185 12.11 -7.81 -5.17
N PHE A 186 10.96 -8.42 -5.02
CA PHE A 186 9.65 -7.80 -5.12
C PHE A 186 8.83 -8.15 -3.88
N VAL A 187 8.14 -7.16 -3.32
CA VAL A 187 7.22 -7.35 -2.20
C VAL A 187 5.82 -6.89 -2.61
N GLY A 188 4.84 -7.76 -2.43
CA GLY A 188 3.45 -7.53 -2.75
C GLY A 188 2.71 -8.82 -3.06
N ARG A 189 1.39 -8.81 -2.92
CA ARG A 189 0.56 -9.96 -3.27
C ARG A 189 0.82 -10.40 -4.72
N VAL A 190 0.77 -11.69 -4.98
CA VAL A 190 0.79 -12.21 -6.35
C VAL A 190 -0.58 -11.90 -6.97
N ALA A 191 -0.62 -10.84 -7.78
CA ALA A 191 -1.84 -10.30 -8.35
C ALA A 191 -1.59 -9.72 -9.76
N PRO A 192 -2.58 -9.78 -10.67
CA PRO A 192 -2.39 -9.41 -12.07
C PRO A 192 -1.94 -7.97 -12.33
N ASN A 193 -2.31 -7.02 -11.47
CA ASN A 193 -1.87 -5.63 -11.55
C ASN A 193 -0.41 -5.43 -11.13
N LYS A 194 0.18 -6.38 -10.40
CA LYS A 194 1.57 -6.34 -9.94
C LYS A 194 2.56 -6.87 -10.99
N LYS A 195 2.05 -7.52 -12.05
CA LYS A 195 2.85 -7.91 -13.22
C LYS A 195 4.08 -8.75 -12.91
N GLN A 196 3.92 -9.78 -12.07
CA GLN A 196 5.02 -10.70 -11.78
C GLN A 196 5.55 -11.39 -13.05
N GLU A 197 4.73 -11.55 -14.09
CA GLU A 197 5.19 -12.05 -15.39
C GLU A 197 6.29 -11.18 -16.02
N ASP A 198 6.27 -9.87 -15.82
CA ASP A 198 7.30 -8.97 -16.33
C ASP A 198 8.59 -9.10 -15.52
N LEU A 199 8.46 -9.29 -14.19
CA LEU A 199 9.62 -9.60 -13.33
C LEU A 199 10.32 -10.89 -13.79
N LEU A 200 9.55 -11.94 -14.12
CA LEU A 200 10.11 -13.21 -14.63
C LEU A 200 10.82 -13.03 -15.98
N ARG A 201 10.27 -12.22 -16.89
CA ARG A 201 10.92 -11.91 -18.19
C ARG A 201 12.24 -11.17 -18.00
N ILE A 202 12.22 -10.13 -17.17
CA ILE A 202 13.42 -9.34 -16.85
C ILE A 202 14.47 -10.22 -16.16
N PHE A 203 14.05 -11.01 -15.18
CA PHE A 203 14.95 -11.92 -14.48
C PHE A 203 15.56 -12.98 -15.41
N SER A 204 14.78 -13.51 -16.35
CA SER A 204 15.30 -14.44 -17.36
C SER A 204 16.43 -13.83 -18.20
N CYS A 205 16.26 -12.56 -18.63
CA CYS A 205 17.31 -11.86 -19.35
C CYS A 205 18.52 -11.59 -18.45
N TYR A 206 18.30 -11.16 -17.21
CA TYR A 206 19.37 -10.87 -16.26
C TYR A 206 20.18 -12.10 -15.92
N GLN A 207 19.52 -13.21 -15.55
CA GLN A 207 20.19 -14.45 -15.17
C GLN A 207 21.01 -15.05 -16.31
N LYS A 208 20.46 -15.03 -17.54
CA LYS A 208 21.10 -15.68 -18.70
C LYS A 208 22.20 -14.86 -19.36
N GLN A 209 22.08 -13.51 -19.33
CA GLN A 209 22.99 -12.66 -20.10
C GLN A 209 24.00 -11.92 -19.24
N PHE A 210 23.69 -11.67 -17.96
CA PHE A 210 24.52 -10.83 -17.11
C PHE A 210 25.03 -11.55 -15.86
N ASN A 211 24.15 -12.19 -15.08
CA ASN A 211 24.55 -12.78 -13.82
C ASN A 211 23.83 -14.11 -13.52
N PRO A 212 24.43 -15.26 -13.90
CA PRO A 212 23.88 -16.57 -13.58
C PRO A 212 23.74 -16.83 -12.06
N ALA A 213 24.62 -16.21 -11.25
CA ALA A 213 24.55 -16.30 -9.79
C ALA A 213 23.58 -15.25 -9.24
N SER A 214 22.32 -15.32 -9.66
CA SER A 214 21.26 -14.40 -9.21
C SER A 214 20.00 -15.14 -8.83
N ARG A 215 19.13 -14.45 -8.09
CA ARG A 215 17.89 -14.99 -7.55
C ARG A 215 16.80 -13.93 -7.62
N LEU A 216 15.55 -14.35 -7.90
CA LEU A 216 14.36 -13.52 -7.81
C LEU A 216 13.50 -13.98 -6.63
N ILE A 217 13.29 -13.08 -5.66
CA ILE A 217 12.49 -13.34 -4.46
C ILE A 217 11.19 -12.54 -4.57
N LEU A 218 10.07 -13.25 -4.58
CA LEU A 218 8.71 -12.69 -4.66
C LEU A 218 8.01 -12.93 -3.33
N VAL A 219 7.95 -11.89 -2.49
CA VAL A 219 7.39 -11.95 -1.15
C VAL A 219 5.95 -11.46 -1.14
N GLY A 220 5.03 -12.25 -0.62
CA GLY A 220 3.64 -11.86 -0.41
C GLY A 220 2.66 -12.99 -0.71
N GLU A 221 1.43 -12.81 -0.27
CA GLU A 221 0.35 -13.78 -0.46
C GLU A 221 0.20 -14.18 -1.94
N ASP A 222 0.17 -15.48 -2.23
CA ASP A 222 0.17 -16.02 -3.59
C ASP A 222 -0.99 -16.96 -3.91
N ASN A 223 -1.96 -17.10 -2.99
CA ASN A 223 -3.10 -17.99 -3.12
C ASN A 223 -4.40 -17.28 -3.56
N ARG A 224 -4.43 -15.95 -3.57
CA ARG A 224 -5.64 -15.16 -3.90
C ARG A 224 -6.08 -15.32 -5.37
N PHE A 225 -5.13 -15.47 -6.29
CA PHE A 225 -5.37 -15.65 -7.72
C PHE A 225 -4.74 -16.97 -8.23
N PRO A 226 -5.34 -18.14 -7.94
CA PRO A 226 -4.71 -19.43 -8.23
C PRO A 226 -4.43 -19.66 -9.71
N SER A 227 -5.28 -19.15 -10.60
CA SER A 227 -5.09 -19.26 -12.05
C SER A 227 -3.89 -18.44 -12.53
N TYR A 228 -3.74 -17.22 -12.02
CA TYR A 228 -2.59 -16.38 -12.30
C TYR A 228 -1.30 -16.99 -11.72
N ARG A 229 -1.35 -17.50 -10.51
CA ARG A 229 -0.22 -18.18 -9.86
C ARG A 229 0.24 -19.41 -10.65
N ARG A 230 -0.71 -20.21 -11.19
CA ARG A 230 -0.37 -21.35 -12.07
C ARG A 230 0.28 -20.88 -13.39
N ALA A 231 -0.21 -19.78 -13.98
CA ALA A 231 0.40 -19.21 -15.18
C ALA A 231 1.85 -18.76 -14.95
N LEU A 232 2.13 -18.14 -13.79
CA LEU A 232 3.50 -17.77 -13.40
C LEU A 232 4.40 -19.00 -13.23
N ASN A 233 3.90 -20.08 -12.58
CA ASN A 233 4.68 -21.33 -12.46
C ASN A 233 4.99 -21.94 -13.82
N LYS A 234 4.01 -21.95 -14.72
CA LYS A 234 4.23 -22.42 -16.09
C LYS A 234 5.31 -21.57 -16.77
N MET A 235 5.27 -20.27 -16.59
CA MET A 235 6.26 -19.37 -17.18
C MET A 235 7.67 -19.57 -16.61
N VAL A 236 7.83 -19.83 -15.32
CA VAL A 236 9.11 -20.19 -14.69
C VAL A 236 9.69 -21.45 -15.37
N HIS A 237 8.84 -22.46 -15.57
CA HIS A 237 9.24 -23.70 -16.27
C HIS A 237 9.59 -23.44 -17.76
N ASP A 238 8.72 -22.77 -18.50
CA ASP A 238 8.90 -22.53 -19.95
C ASP A 238 10.14 -21.67 -20.25
N LEU A 239 10.45 -20.72 -19.36
CA LEU A 239 11.66 -19.90 -19.45
C LEU A 239 12.90 -20.60 -18.88
N ASN A 240 12.76 -21.80 -18.33
CA ASN A 240 13.85 -22.56 -17.69
C ASN A 240 14.61 -21.70 -16.67
N LEU A 241 13.85 -21.09 -15.73
CA LEU A 241 14.39 -20.23 -14.69
C LEU A 241 14.76 -21.03 -13.45
N GLU A 242 15.94 -20.77 -12.94
CA GLU A 242 16.39 -21.27 -11.64
C GLU A 242 16.29 -20.16 -10.60
N GLU A 243 16.24 -20.53 -9.30
CA GLU A 243 16.28 -19.57 -8.18
C GLU A 243 15.15 -18.52 -8.20
N VAL A 244 13.95 -18.89 -8.64
CA VAL A 244 12.74 -18.08 -8.48
C VAL A 244 11.99 -18.57 -7.25
N ILE A 245 11.85 -17.69 -6.25
CA ILE A 245 11.27 -18.02 -4.95
C ILE A 245 9.98 -17.24 -4.73
N PHE A 246 8.88 -17.95 -4.60
CA PHE A 246 7.62 -17.41 -4.11
C PHE A 246 7.49 -17.80 -2.63
N THR A 247 7.54 -16.81 -1.75
CA THR A 247 7.56 -17.09 -0.31
C THR A 247 6.17 -17.35 0.27
N GLY A 248 5.11 -16.91 -0.43
CA GLY A 248 3.80 -16.76 0.18
C GLY A 248 3.77 -15.60 1.19
N LYS A 249 2.71 -15.55 2.01
CA LYS A 249 2.61 -14.60 3.13
C LYS A 249 3.66 -14.96 4.17
N VAL A 250 4.40 -13.96 4.65
CA VAL A 250 5.49 -14.11 5.60
C VAL A 250 5.24 -13.24 6.84
N SER A 251 5.92 -13.56 7.94
CA SER A 251 5.93 -12.69 9.12
C SER A 251 6.68 -11.39 8.86
N LEU A 252 6.48 -10.39 9.71
CA LEU A 252 7.22 -9.13 9.61
C LEU A 252 8.73 -9.33 9.79
N GLU A 253 9.14 -10.26 10.63
CA GLU A 253 10.55 -10.60 10.86
C GLU A 253 11.18 -11.22 9.60
N ASP A 254 10.46 -12.13 8.94
CA ASP A 254 10.86 -12.69 7.65
C ASP A 254 10.94 -11.60 6.58
N LEU A 255 9.95 -10.71 6.50
CA LEU A 255 9.91 -9.60 5.55
C LEU A 255 11.13 -8.69 5.70
N ARG A 256 11.47 -8.30 6.93
CA ARG A 256 12.69 -7.53 7.22
C ARG A 256 13.94 -8.22 6.71
N SER A 257 14.03 -9.54 6.97
CA SER A 257 15.16 -10.34 6.54
C SER A 257 15.30 -10.38 5.02
N TYR A 258 14.18 -10.53 4.29
CA TYR A 258 14.19 -10.48 2.82
C TYR A 258 14.65 -9.13 2.28
N TYR A 259 14.22 -8.02 2.86
CA TYR A 259 14.72 -6.70 2.47
C TYR A 259 16.24 -6.61 2.68
N ARG A 260 16.77 -7.05 3.83
CA ARG A 260 18.18 -6.91 4.21
C ARG A 260 19.14 -7.84 3.46
N VAL A 261 18.66 -8.97 2.93
CA VAL A 261 19.48 -9.88 2.11
C VAL A 261 19.41 -9.54 0.63
N SER A 262 18.57 -8.58 0.24
CA SER A 262 18.36 -8.23 -1.15
C SER A 262 19.35 -7.19 -1.65
N SER A 263 19.59 -7.20 -2.95
CA SER A 263 20.54 -6.34 -3.64
C SER A 263 19.85 -5.19 -4.38
N LEU A 264 18.60 -5.40 -4.82
CA LEU A 264 17.81 -4.44 -5.59
C LEU A 264 16.32 -4.77 -5.45
N PHE A 265 15.49 -3.74 -5.39
CA PHE A 265 14.04 -3.86 -5.46
C PHE A 265 13.53 -3.60 -6.88
N LEU A 266 12.79 -4.56 -7.45
CA LEU A 266 12.27 -4.49 -8.81
C LEU A 266 10.75 -4.49 -8.80
N CYS A 267 10.10 -3.42 -9.30
CA CYS A 267 8.65 -3.27 -9.33
C CYS A 267 8.14 -2.98 -10.75
N MET A 268 7.38 -3.90 -11.32
CA MET A 268 6.77 -3.72 -12.65
C MET A 268 5.25 -3.56 -12.57
N SER A 269 4.73 -3.18 -11.41
CA SER A 269 3.30 -2.96 -11.19
C SER A 269 2.71 -1.95 -12.18
N GLU A 270 1.53 -2.22 -12.70
CA GLU A 270 0.79 -1.28 -13.58
C GLU A 270 -0.27 -0.47 -12.82
N HIS A 271 -0.44 -0.74 -11.55
CA HIS A 271 -1.38 0.01 -10.71
C HIS A 271 -0.99 -0.08 -9.23
N GLU A 272 -0.65 1.06 -8.66
CA GLU A 272 -0.32 1.27 -7.25
C GLU A 272 -1.04 2.51 -6.72
N GLY A 273 -1.55 2.45 -5.49
CA GLY A 273 -2.16 3.61 -4.81
C GLY A 273 -1.14 4.49 -4.09
N LEU A 274 -0.13 3.89 -3.48
CA LEU A 274 1.05 4.51 -2.92
C LEU A 274 2.28 3.65 -3.23
N GLY A 275 2.17 2.32 -3.08
CA GLY A 275 3.30 1.42 -3.22
C GLY A 275 4.17 1.39 -1.95
N VAL A 276 3.58 1.01 -0.82
CA VAL A 276 4.27 0.87 0.48
C VAL A 276 5.63 0.18 0.36
N PRO A 277 5.78 -0.94 -0.39
CA PRO A 277 7.08 -1.61 -0.56
C PRO A 277 8.16 -0.75 -1.23
N LEU A 278 7.78 0.26 -2.03
CA LEU A 278 8.75 1.21 -2.57
C LEU A 278 9.38 2.04 -1.43
N VAL A 279 8.55 2.55 -0.53
CA VAL A 279 9.01 3.35 0.62
C VAL A 279 9.82 2.48 1.60
N GLU A 280 9.38 1.23 1.83
CA GLU A 280 10.15 0.26 2.62
C GLU A 280 11.53 -0.02 2.00
N SER A 281 11.62 -0.11 0.67
CA SER A 281 12.89 -0.28 -0.05
C SER A 281 13.83 0.90 0.14
N LEU A 282 13.30 2.14 0.20
CA LEU A 282 14.10 3.32 0.55
C LEU A 282 14.66 3.19 1.97
N PHE A 283 13.85 2.73 2.92
CA PHE A 283 14.28 2.53 4.30
C PHE A 283 15.43 1.52 4.42
N TYR A 284 15.38 0.43 3.67
CA TYR A 284 16.44 -0.59 3.64
C TYR A 284 17.58 -0.25 2.67
N ARG A 285 17.57 0.94 2.06
CA ARG A 285 18.59 1.40 1.11
C ARG A 285 18.83 0.43 -0.04
N LEU A 286 17.77 -0.19 -0.54
CA LEU A 286 17.81 -1.01 -1.74
C LEU A 286 17.62 -0.12 -2.97
N PRO A 287 18.51 -0.14 -3.97
CA PRO A 287 18.25 0.53 -5.23
C PRO A 287 16.91 0.07 -5.81
N VAL A 288 16.06 1.02 -6.18
CA VAL A 288 14.74 0.74 -6.75
C VAL A 288 14.76 0.94 -8.25
N VAL A 289 14.31 -0.07 -9.00
CA VAL A 289 13.93 0.04 -10.41
C VAL A 289 12.43 -0.25 -10.52
N ALA A 290 11.66 0.71 -10.98
CA ALA A 290 10.21 0.59 -11.00
C ALA A 290 9.60 1.10 -12.31
N TYR A 291 8.52 0.44 -12.77
CA TYR A 291 7.72 0.92 -13.89
C TYR A 291 6.86 2.12 -13.45
N ASP A 292 6.90 3.19 -14.24
CA ASP A 292 6.16 4.42 -13.94
C ASP A 292 4.67 4.24 -14.27
N ALA A 293 3.90 3.84 -13.26
CA ALA A 293 2.45 3.66 -13.38
C ALA A 293 1.72 3.91 -12.05
N GLY A 294 0.54 4.47 -12.12
CA GLY A 294 -0.24 4.82 -10.93
C GLY A 294 0.51 5.81 -10.05
N ALA A 295 0.62 5.52 -8.76
CA ALA A 295 1.32 6.38 -7.82
C ALA A 295 2.85 6.16 -7.76
N VAL A 296 3.42 5.22 -8.53
CA VAL A 296 4.86 4.87 -8.43
C VAL A 296 5.75 6.10 -8.60
N GLY A 297 5.53 6.89 -9.67
CA GLY A 297 6.31 8.10 -9.93
C GLY A 297 6.19 9.13 -8.82
N SER A 298 4.99 9.41 -8.33
CA SER A 298 4.78 10.35 -7.23
C SER A 298 5.32 9.85 -5.88
N THR A 299 5.33 8.54 -5.66
CA THR A 299 5.90 7.94 -4.44
C THR A 299 7.43 8.03 -4.44
N LEU A 300 8.07 7.71 -5.53
CA LEU A 300 9.52 7.78 -5.65
C LEU A 300 10.03 9.22 -5.83
N GLY A 301 9.30 10.07 -6.54
CA GLY A 301 9.80 11.40 -6.91
C GLY A 301 11.06 11.27 -7.75
N GLU A 302 12.16 11.84 -7.27
CA GLU A 302 13.49 11.74 -7.90
C GLU A 302 14.31 10.54 -7.40
N ALA A 303 13.72 9.67 -6.56
CA ALA A 303 14.41 8.53 -5.98
C ALA A 303 14.27 7.27 -6.85
N GLY A 304 15.30 6.43 -6.84
CA GLY A 304 15.31 5.21 -7.64
C GLY A 304 15.41 5.50 -9.16
N ILE A 305 15.06 4.51 -9.95
CA ILE A 305 15.01 4.65 -11.42
C ILE A 305 13.62 4.24 -11.91
N LEU A 306 12.95 5.19 -12.56
CA LEU A 306 11.67 4.97 -13.22
C LEU A 306 11.90 4.54 -14.67
N VAL A 307 11.24 3.47 -15.09
CA VAL A 307 11.21 3.01 -16.48
C VAL A 307 9.83 3.19 -17.07
N THR A 308 9.75 3.69 -18.30
CA THR A 308 8.49 3.93 -19.02
C THR A 308 8.16 2.84 -20.03
N GLU A 309 9.13 1.96 -20.32
CA GLU A 309 8.99 0.80 -21.20
C GLU A 309 9.43 -0.47 -20.47
N LYS A 310 8.69 -1.55 -20.67
CA LYS A 310 8.97 -2.86 -20.04
C LYS A 310 9.77 -3.76 -20.97
N ASP A 311 10.87 -3.24 -21.52
CA ASP A 311 11.83 -4.04 -22.30
C ASP A 311 12.71 -4.88 -21.37
N PRO A 312 12.59 -6.22 -21.37
CA PRO A 312 13.33 -7.07 -20.44
C PRO A 312 14.85 -6.97 -20.61
N LEU A 313 15.34 -6.79 -21.83
CA LEU A 313 16.77 -6.71 -22.09
C LEU A 313 17.37 -5.39 -21.60
N ARG A 314 16.68 -4.27 -21.87
CA ARG A 314 17.12 -2.94 -21.42
C ARG A 314 17.10 -2.86 -19.90
N ILE A 315 16.03 -3.36 -19.25
CA ILE A 315 15.91 -3.31 -17.78
C ILE A 315 16.95 -4.23 -17.14
N SER A 316 17.20 -5.42 -17.68
CA SER A 316 18.24 -6.31 -17.15
C SER A 316 19.65 -5.73 -17.30
N GLY A 317 19.95 -5.05 -18.43
CA GLY A 317 21.19 -4.30 -18.61
C GLY A 317 21.33 -3.14 -17.61
N LEU A 318 20.23 -2.43 -17.30
CA LEU A 318 20.19 -1.39 -16.27
C LEU A 318 20.49 -1.98 -14.89
N ILE A 319 19.83 -3.09 -14.52
CA ILE A 319 20.09 -3.80 -13.27
C ILE A 319 21.57 -4.16 -13.16
N ASN A 320 22.14 -4.75 -14.23
CA ASN A 320 23.55 -5.11 -14.25
C ASN A 320 24.46 -3.89 -14.02
N ARG A 321 24.15 -2.78 -14.66
CA ARG A 321 24.91 -1.55 -14.50
C ARG A 321 24.84 -1.02 -13.06
N ILE A 322 23.67 -1.03 -12.45
CA ILE A 322 23.51 -0.63 -11.03
C ILE A 322 24.37 -1.52 -10.12
N MET A 323 24.40 -2.84 -10.38
CA MET A 323 25.13 -3.79 -9.56
C MET A 323 26.65 -3.75 -9.77
N THR A 324 27.14 -3.20 -10.89
CA THR A 324 28.58 -3.16 -11.23
C THR A 324 29.22 -1.77 -11.18
N ASP A 325 28.41 -0.71 -11.13
CA ASP A 325 28.86 0.69 -11.06
C ASP A 325 28.56 1.27 -9.67
N ASN A 326 29.55 1.24 -8.78
CA ASN A 326 29.43 1.75 -7.41
C ASN A 326 29.04 3.23 -7.36
N SER A 327 29.49 4.07 -8.32
CA SER A 327 29.14 5.49 -8.36
C SER A 327 27.67 5.70 -8.66
N LEU A 328 27.13 4.95 -9.60
CA LEU A 328 25.70 4.95 -9.92
C LEU A 328 24.89 4.45 -8.71
N TYR A 329 25.31 3.33 -8.10
CA TYR A 329 24.67 2.76 -6.90
C TYR A 329 24.54 3.82 -5.81
N GLU A 330 25.66 4.45 -5.42
CA GLU A 330 25.68 5.47 -4.36
C GLU A 330 24.85 6.71 -4.71
N THR A 331 24.79 7.08 -5.99
CA THR A 331 23.96 8.20 -6.46
C THR A 331 22.48 7.90 -6.27
N ILE A 332 22.06 6.68 -6.60
CA ILE A 332 20.66 6.20 -6.41
C ILE A 332 20.34 6.22 -4.91
N ILE A 333 21.19 5.62 -4.07
CA ILE A 333 20.96 5.58 -2.62
C ILE A 333 20.85 6.97 -2.01
N LYS A 334 21.72 7.92 -2.39
CA LYS A 334 21.62 9.30 -1.90
C LYS A 334 20.29 9.98 -2.29
N SER A 335 19.78 9.74 -3.49
CA SER A 335 18.46 10.25 -3.88
C SER A 335 17.34 9.61 -3.07
N GLN A 336 17.45 8.31 -2.78
CA GLN A 336 16.52 7.56 -1.97
C GLN A 336 16.52 8.01 -0.50
N ASP A 337 17.69 8.28 0.09
CA ASP A 337 17.81 8.81 1.45
C ASP A 337 17.06 10.15 1.59
N ARG A 338 17.17 11.06 0.59
CA ARG A 338 16.42 12.33 0.58
C ARG A 338 14.90 12.11 0.50
N ARG A 339 14.48 11.15 -0.32
CA ARG A 339 13.05 10.83 -0.46
C ARG A 339 12.49 10.18 0.80
N LEU A 340 13.24 9.32 1.44
CA LEU A 340 12.86 8.71 2.72
C LEU A 340 12.65 9.78 3.80
N GLU A 341 13.51 10.81 3.83
CA GLU A 341 13.39 11.92 4.79
C GLU A 341 12.09 12.70 4.59
N TYR A 342 11.63 12.87 3.35
CA TYR A 342 10.30 13.45 3.08
C TYR A 342 9.18 12.68 3.81
N PHE A 343 9.18 11.33 3.75
CA PHE A 343 8.16 10.52 4.44
C PHE A 343 8.31 10.55 5.96
N LYS A 344 9.54 10.61 6.47
CA LYS A 344 9.81 10.69 7.91
C LYS A 344 9.41 12.02 8.52
N SER A 345 9.62 13.11 7.80
CA SER A 345 9.37 14.48 8.26
C SER A 345 7.97 14.99 7.88
N PHE A 346 7.14 14.16 7.24
CA PHE A 346 5.80 14.59 6.87
C PHE A 346 4.99 14.99 8.11
N PRO A 347 4.37 16.18 8.14
CA PRO A 347 3.71 16.71 9.33
C PRO A 347 2.29 16.13 9.50
N TYR A 348 2.20 14.81 9.71
CA TYR A 348 0.91 14.09 9.79
C TYR A 348 -0.06 14.71 10.77
N GLN A 349 0.43 15.05 11.99
CA GLN A 349 -0.40 15.59 13.05
C GLN A 349 -1.02 16.93 12.69
N GLU A 350 -0.21 17.84 12.14
CA GLU A 350 -0.64 19.17 11.72
C GLU A 350 -1.70 19.06 10.60
N ARG A 351 -1.43 18.23 9.58
CA ARG A 351 -2.34 18.03 8.46
C ARG A 351 -3.67 17.42 8.89
N TRP A 352 -3.63 16.43 9.78
CA TRP A 352 -4.85 15.85 10.35
C TRP A 352 -5.66 16.87 11.14
N ASN A 353 -5.01 17.70 11.95
CA ASN A 353 -5.67 18.75 12.73
C ASN A 353 -6.34 19.79 11.83
N GLU A 354 -5.73 20.15 10.71
CA GLU A 354 -6.33 21.03 9.71
C GLU A 354 -7.61 20.43 9.13
N VAL A 355 -7.57 19.17 8.68
CA VAL A 355 -8.75 18.47 8.12
C VAL A 355 -9.89 18.38 9.13
N ILE A 356 -9.60 17.94 10.35
CA ILE A 356 -10.61 17.82 11.41
C ILE A 356 -11.14 19.20 11.81
N GLY A 357 -10.27 20.21 11.87
CA GLY A 357 -10.64 21.60 12.16
C GLY A 357 -11.60 22.17 11.12
N GLN A 358 -11.34 21.97 9.84
CA GLN A 358 -12.24 22.39 8.75
C GLN A 358 -13.61 21.72 8.86
N LEU A 359 -13.65 20.41 9.11
CA LEU A 359 -14.90 19.66 9.29
C LEU A 359 -15.71 20.15 10.49
N ARG A 360 -15.05 20.71 11.52
CA ARG A 360 -15.73 21.28 12.70
C ARG A 360 -16.34 22.64 12.43
N THR A 361 -15.67 23.50 11.66
CA THR A 361 -16.05 24.91 11.47
C THR A 361 -17.17 25.11 10.43
N HIS A 362 -17.33 24.23 9.47
CA HIS A 362 -18.40 24.33 8.45
C HIS A 362 -19.83 24.22 8.99
N TYR A 363 -20.01 24.07 10.29
CA TYR A 363 -21.33 23.96 10.95
C TYR A 363 -21.75 25.21 11.73
N ILE A 364 -20.97 26.30 11.67
CA ILE A 364 -21.28 27.54 12.39
C ILE A 364 -21.93 28.58 11.44
N LYS A 365 -22.25 28.20 10.24
CA LYS A 365 -23.02 29.00 9.29
C LYS A 365 -24.36 28.27 9.03
#